data_6fafba01f1b478bf58268e3c5c5f1050
#
_entry.id   6fafba01f1b478bf58268e3c5c5f1050
#
_cell.length_a   1.000
_cell.length_b   1.000
_cell.length_c   1.000
_cell.angle_alpha   90.00
_cell.angle_beta   90.00
_cell.angle_gamma   90.00
#
_symmetry.space_group_name_H-M   'P 1'
#
loop_
_entity.id
_entity.type
_entity.pdbx_description
1 polymer ?
#
loop_
_entity_poly.entity_id
_entity_poly.type
_entity_poly.pdbx_seq_one_letter_code
_entity_poly.pdbx_strand_id
1 'polypeptide(L)'
;MTVAALLGCAAVLWFSRAYTFYFDEWTFINTAPDWTLATYFQPHNEHPSMLFRAVYAALLNTVGLRSYVPYMTLLMLGHFANVLLLFELVRRRAGQVIAIAAAALLLTLGAGWEDVLWAFQMAWLASVACGLGALLLLESRSRIPLAMALVAVSLAFSAIGVVFAIAAGTRLLLTPGRRREVLWLAPVAVALVAWYAAFGRFGEHPNPQPGPANLFLDPLYAAWGLGQSAAGLIGEGGPFGPPLLVAGAAAIGWRWKRHGTDAFAISVAVALVAFYLVIGLTRAQLGFQQSGASRYVYIGALLWLILLADAARSLPWRGTWRPALVACVFVAWFSSSVLLFAFATARTVLSQRQVADYYALAAMRSDPCLDPNGAVDLLVMPAETSPALYYRAVDRFGDPRAGMPLVDQPSFEAGVSHLRKAGC
;
A
#
# COMPACT_ATOMS: atom_id res chain seq x y z
N MET A 1 3.50 -3.00 22.90
CA MET A 1 3.14 -2.83 21.47
C MET A 1 4.27 -3.28 20.55
N THR A 2 5.50 -2.79 20.73
CA THR A 2 6.64 -3.12 19.85
C THR A 2 6.87 -4.64 19.71
N VAL A 3 6.88 -5.38 20.82
CA VAL A 3 7.03 -6.86 20.77
C VAL A 3 5.88 -7.53 20.01
N ALA A 4 4.63 -7.12 20.25
CA ALA A 4 3.49 -7.68 19.54
C ALA A 4 3.54 -7.37 18.03
N ALA A 5 3.94 -6.16 17.66
CA ALA A 5 4.11 -5.80 16.25
C ALA A 5 5.25 -6.59 15.58
N LEU A 6 6.38 -6.78 16.28
CA LEU A 6 7.48 -7.63 15.79
C LEU A 6 7.03 -9.08 15.58
N LEU A 7 6.32 -9.65 16.56
CA LEU A 7 5.81 -11.01 16.45
C LEU A 7 4.78 -11.16 15.31
N GLY A 8 3.90 -10.18 15.14
CA GLY A 8 2.94 -10.16 14.03
C GLY A 8 3.64 -10.10 12.67
N CYS A 9 4.60 -9.19 12.49
CA CYS A 9 5.40 -9.11 11.26
C CYS A 9 6.23 -10.39 11.02
N ALA A 10 6.82 -10.97 12.08
CA ALA A 10 7.55 -12.23 11.97
C ALA A 10 6.64 -13.40 11.58
N ALA A 11 5.40 -13.43 12.09
CA ALA A 11 4.41 -14.42 11.68
C ALA A 11 4.05 -14.28 10.19
N VAL A 12 3.81 -13.05 9.70
CA VAL A 12 3.56 -12.82 8.27
C VAL A 12 4.76 -13.27 7.44
N LEU A 13 5.99 -12.93 7.83
CA LEU A 13 7.21 -13.39 7.14
C LEU A 13 7.32 -14.91 7.11
N TRP A 14 6.98 -15.58 8.22
CA TRP A 14 6.97 -17.03 8.27
C TRP A 14 5.96 -17.65 7.32
N PHE A 15 4.73 -17.13 7.24
CA PHE A 15 3.71 -17.61 6.30
C PHE A 15 4.08 -17.30 4.85
N SER A 16 4.68 -16.14 4.60
CA SER A 16 5.04 -15.71 3.25
C SER A 16 6.36 -16.28 2.71
N ARG A 17 7.06 -17.15 3.48
CA ARG A 17 8.33 -17.75 3.03
C ARG A 17 8.23 -18.61 1.76
N ALA A 18 7.03 -19.07 1.44
CA ALA A 18 6.71 -19.82 0.23
C ALA A 18 6.19 -18.93 -0.92
N TYR A 19 6.13 -17.60 -0.72
CA TYR A 19 5.70 -16.67 -1.77
C TYR A 19 6.83 -16.44 -2.76
N THR A 20 6.42 -16.02 -3.95
CA THR A 20 7.33 -15.60 -5.01
C THR A 20 6.83 -14.30 -5.64
N PHE A 21 7.60 -13.76 -6.57
CA PHE A 21 7.31 -12.52 -7.29
C PHE A 21 5.94 -12.58 -7.96
N TYR A 22 5.23 -11.46 -8.00
CA TYR A 22 3.84 -11.44 -8.41
C TYR A 22 3.52 -10.17 -9.21
N PHE A 23 2.82 -10.35 -10.32
CA PHE A 23 2.24 -9.31 -11.16
C PHE A 23 3.20 -8.15 -11.45
N ASP A 24 2.94 -6.90 -11.01
CA ASP A 24 3.74 -5.69 -11.31
C ASP A 24 5.22 -5.82 -10.95
N GLU A 25 5.61 -6.77 -10.08
CA GLU A 25 7.01 -7.06 -9.79
C GLU A 25 7.74 -7.54 -11.05
N TRP A 26 7.06 -8.32 -11.89
CA TRP A 26 7.62 -8.79 -13.14
C TRP A 26 7.82 -7.66 -14.15
N THR A 27 7.01 -6.61 -14.14
CA THR A 27 7.29 -5.41 -14.96
C THR A 27 8.65 -4.80 -14.58
N PHE A 28 8.95 -4.70 -13.28
CA PHE A 28 10.26 -4.22 -12.82
C PHE A 28 11.38 -5.20 -13.15
N ILE A 29 11.19 -6.48 -12.86
CA ILE A 29 12.18 -7.55 -13.10
C ILE A 29 12.55 -7.62 -14.58
N ASN A 30 11.57 -7.62 -15.48
CA ASN A 30 11.78 -7.74 -16.93
C ASN A 30 12.50 -6.54 -17.54
N THR A 31 12.26 -5.34 -17.01
CA THR A 31 12.84 -4.09 -17.50
C THR A 31 14.15 -3.71 -16.81
N ALA A 32 14.41 -4.24 -15.60
CA ALA A 32 15.58 -3.88 -14.80
C ALA A 32 16.94 -4.07 -15.50
N PRO A 33 17.15 -5.06 -16.38
CA PRO A 33 18.41 -5.17 -17.12
C PRO A 33 18.76 -3.96 -17.97
N ASP A 34 17.75 -3.20 -18.41
CA ASP A 34 17.90 -2.04 -19.31
C ASP A 34 17.80 -0.69 -18.56
N TRP A 35 17.73 -0.68 -17.23
CA TRP A 35 17.57 0.56 -16.47
C TRP A 35 18.81 1.45 -16.56
N THR A 36 18.57 2.68 -16.95
CA THR A 36 19.52 3.80 -16.97
C THR A 36 19.24 4.76 -15.84
N LEU A 37 20.10 5.75 -15.62
CA LEU A 37 19.84 6.80 -14.61
C LEU A 37 18.49 7.51 -14.87
N ALA A 38 18.14 7.76 -16.14
CA ALA A 38 16.85 8.38 -16.49
C ALA A 38 15.65 7.51 -16.10
N THR A 39 15.78 6.18 -16.16
CA THR A 39 14.70 5.25 -15.79
C THR A 39 14.26 5.40 -14.35
N TYR A 40 15.18 5.75 -13.43
CA TYR A 40 14.82 5.95 -12.03
C TYR A 40 13.84 7.12 -11.82
N PHE A 41 13.83 8.09 -12.71
CA PHE A 41 12.95 9.25 -12.65
C PHE A 41 11.64 9.04 -13.43
N GLN A 42 11.53 8.00 -14.25
CA GLN A 42 10.29 7.69 -14.95
C GLN A 42 9.18 7.30 -13.97
N PRO A 43 7.93 7.69 -14.22
CA PRO A 43 6.81 7.26 -13.42
C PRO A 43 6.58 5.74 -13.55
N HIS A 44 5.92 5.18 -12.56
CA HIS A 44 5.30 3.86 -12.65
C HIS A 44 3.84 4.01 -12.21
N ASN A 45 2.91 3.69 -13.09
CA ASN A 45 1.47 3.88 -12.86
C ASN A 45 1.14 5.29 -12.30
N GLU A 46 1.64 6.35 -12.95
CA GLU A 46 1.50 7.77 -12.60
C GLU A 46 2.22 8.21 -11.30
N HIS A 47 2.88 7.29 -10.60
CA HIS A 47 3.59 7.59 -9.35
C HIS A 47 5.07 7.93 -9.59
N PRO A 48 5.63 8.94 -8.88
CA PRO A 48 7.07 9.00 -8.68
C PRO A 48 7.52 7.70 -8.00
N SER A 49 8.52 7.05 -8.53
CA SER A 49 9.01 5.75 -8.03
C SER A 49 10.53 5.69 -7.88
N MET A 50 11.16 6.86 -7.76
CA MET A 50 12.62 6.98 -7.73
C MET A 50 13.28 6.11 -6.66
N LEU A 51 12.89 6.28 -5.41
CA LEU A 51 13.46 5.51 -4.30
C LEU A 51 13.02 4.06 -4.34
N PHE A 52 11.79 3.79 -4.78
CA PHE A 52 11.32 2.42 -4.94
C PHE A 52 12.14 1.66 -5.99
N ARG A 53 12.38 2.25 -7.17
CA ARG A 53 13.26 1.66 -8.18
C ARG A 53 14.68 1.45 -7.66
N ALA A 54 15.22 2.40 -6.90
CA ALA A 54 16.55 2.26 -6.30
C ALA A 54 16.62 1.08 -5.31
N VAL A 55 15.63 0.94 -4.44
CA VAL A 55 15.53 -0.20 -3.50
C VAL A 55 15.37 -1.51 -4.26
N TYR A 56 14.49 -1.53 -5.28
CA TYR A 56 14.27 -2.73 -6.07
C TYR A 56 15.51 -3.14 -6.85
N ALA A 57 16.20 -2.18 -7.48
CA ALA A 57 17.49 -2.42 -8.15
C ALA A 57 18.56 -2.95 -7.19
N ALA A 58 18.65 -2.39 -5.98
CA ALA A 58 19.56 -2.89 -4.96
C ALA A 58 19.27 -4.36 -4.59
N LEU A 59 17.99 -4.71 -4.38
CA LEU A 59 17.57 -6.09 -4.10
C LEU A 59 17.88 -7.02 -5.27
N LEU A 60 17.55 -6.65 -6.50
CA LEU A 60 17.81 -7.46 -7.70
C LEU A 60 19.31 -7.71 -7.89
N ASN A 61 20.17 -6.71 -7.64
CA ASN A 61 21.61 -6.86 -7.83
C ASN A 61 22.33 -7.54 -6.65
N THR A 62 21.72 -7.65 -5.47
CA THR A 62 22.33 -8.29 -4.28
C THR A 62 21.77 -9.68 -4.03
N VAL A 63 20.46 -9.81 -3.97
CA VAL A 63 19.74 -11.06 -3.69
C VAL A 63 19.28 -11.73 -4.98
N GLY A 64 18.90 -10.93 -5.96
CA GLY A 64 18.33 -11.39 -7.24
C GLY A 64 16.96 -12.03 -7.04
N LEU A 65 16.66 -13.03 -7.91
CA LEU A 65 15.40 -13.76 -7.86
C LEU A 65 15.43 -15.00 -6.96
N ARG A 66 16.59 -15.32 -6.35
CA ARG A 66 16.80 -16.57 -5.59
C ARG A 66 16.02 -16.64 -4.30
N SER A 67 15.55 -15.52 -3.76
CA SER A 67 14.74 -15.49 -2.54
C SER A 67 13.83 -14.27 -2.52
N TYR A 68 12.56 -14.52 -2.27
CA TYR A 68 11.56 -13.46 -2.09
C TYR A 68 11.52 -12.88 -0.66
N VAL A 69 12.12 -13.60 0.30
CA VAL A 69 12.10 -13.22 1.73
C VAL A 69 12.68 -11.82 2.00
N PRO A 70 13.81 -11.39 1.41
CA PRO A 70 14.31 -10.02 1.63
C PRO A 70 13.36 -8.92 1.14
N TYR A 71 12.63 -9.15 0.06
CA TYR A 71 11.61 -8.23 -0.45
C TYR A 71 10.44 -8.11 0.54
N MET A 72 9.92 -9.23 1.01
CA MET A 72 8.89 -9.28 2.05
C MET A 72 9.38 -8.68 3.38
N THR A 73 10.67 -8.81 3.71
CA THR A 73 11.24 -8.21 4.92
C THR A 73 11.16 -6.69 4.87
N LEU A 74 11.48 -6.07 3.72
CA LEU A 74 11.36 -4.61 3.57
C LEU A 74 9.90 -4.15 3.65
N LEU A 75 8.97 -4.91 3.06
CA LEU A 75 7.54 -4.66 3.22
C LEU A 75 7.14 -4.66 4.69
N MET A 76 7.54 -5.71 5.43
CA MET A 76 7.22 -5.86 6.86
C MET A 76 7.88 -4.79 7.73
N LEU A 77 9.07 -4.31 7.40
CA LEU A 77 9.68 -3.16 8.09
C LEU A 77 8.86 -1.88 7.88
N GLY A 78 8.35 -1.64 6.67
CA GLY A 78 7.42 -0.54 6.38
C GLY A 78 6.10 -0.68 7.16
N HIS A 79 5.52 -1.88 7.19
CA HIS A 79 4.29 -2.17 7.95
C HIS A 79 4.51 -1.97 9.45
N PHE A 80 5.57 -2.52 9.99
CA PHE A 80 5.97 -2.34 11.39
C PHE A 80 6.13 -0.85 11.75
N ALA A 81 6.82 -0.07 10.91
CA ALA A 81 6.97 1.37 11.11
C ALA A 81 5.60 2.08 11.13
N ASN A 82 4.69 1.75 10.22
CA ASN A 82 3.34 2.33 10.17
C ASN A 82 2.53 2.01 11.44
N VAL A 83 2.59 0.76 11.92
CA VAL A 83 1.92 0.35 13.17
C VAL A 83 2.46 1.11 14.37
N LEU A 84 3.79 1.28 14.48
CA LEU A 84 4.40 2.02 15.59
C LEU A 84 4.13 3.52 15.52
N LEU A 85 4.18 4.12 14.33
CA LEU A 85 3.89 5.54 14.14
C LEU A 85 2.42 5.84 14.41
N LEU A 86 1.49 4.97 13.96
CA LEU A 86 0.07 5.06 14.31
C LEU A 86 -0.12 4.96 15.83
N PHE A 87 0.49 3.94 16.47
CA PHE A 87 0.44 3.77 17.92
C PHE A 87 0.89 5.06 18.64
N GLU A 88 2.03 5.63 18.23
CA GLU A 88 2.57 6.82 18.89
C GLU A 88 1.70 8.06 18.68
N LEU A 89 1.22 8.29 17.46
CA LEU A 89 0.28 9.40 17.16
C LEU A 89 -1.00 9.29 17.99
N VAL A 90 -1.59 8.10 18.05
CA VAL A 90 -2.82 7.86 18.81
C VAL A 90 -2.55 7.92 20.33
N ARG A 91 -1.42 7.35 20.79
CA ARG A 91 -1.05 7.36 22.21
C ARG A 91 -0.94 8.78 22.77
N ARG A 92 -0.34 9.70 22.02
CA ARG A 92 -0.20 11.11 22.42
C ARG A 92 -1.54 11.83 22.51
N ARG A 93 -2.54 11.38 21.74
CA ARG A 93 -3.83 12.08 21.65
C ARG A 93 -4.93 11.44 22.49
N ALA A 94 -5.01 10.12 22.47
CA ALA A 94 -6.12 9.36 23.03
C ALA A 94 -5.73 8.38 24.14
N GLY A 95 -4.43 8.32 24.45
CA GLY A 95 -3.91 7.44 25.50
C GLY A 95 -3.58 6.02 25.03
N GLN A 96 -2.93 5.26 25.93
CA GLN A 96 -2.31 3.98 25.58
C GLN A 96 -3.32 2.89 25.16
N VAL A 97 -4.47 2.81 25.81
CA VAL A 97 -5.47 1.74 25.55
C VAL A 97 -6.02 1.85 24.14
N ILE A 98 -6.43 3.08 23.74
CA ILE A 98 -6.96 3.34 22.39
C ILE A 98 -5.87 3.14 21.35
N ALA A 99 -4.61 3.52 21.66
CA ALA A 99 -3.49 3.32 20.78
C ALA A 99 -3.18 1.83 20.52
N ILE A 100 -3.27 0.99 21.56
CA ILE A 100 -3.11 -0.47 21.40
C ILE A 100 -4.21 -1.03 20.49
N ALA A 101 -5.47 -0.62 20.69
CA ALA A 101 -6.59 -1.07 19.87
C ALA A 101 -6.41 -0.66 18.39
N ALA A 102 -6.07 0.60 18.12
CA ALA A 102 -5.82 1.09 16.77
C ALA A 102 -4.64 0.36 16.10
N ALA A 103 -3.54 0.18 16.81
CA ALA A 103 -2.36 -0.52 16.31
C ALA A 103 -2.62 -2.01 16.05
N ALA A 104 -3.41 -2.67 16.90
CA ALA A 104 -3.79 -4.07 16.72
C ALA A 104 -4.67 -4.26 15.47
N LEU A 105 -5.64 -3.36 15.25
CA LEU A 105 -6.48 -3.37 14.04
C LEU A 105 -5.67 -3.17 12.77
N LEU A 106 -4.69 -2.24 12.77
CA LEU A 106 -3.83 -2.04 11.60
C LEU A 106 -2.89 -3.23 11.38
N LEU A 107 -2.33 -3.81 12.45
CA LEU A 107 -1.35 -4.90 12.38
C LEU A 107 -1.88 -6.12 11.62
N THR A 108 -3.16 -6.39 11.71
CA THR A 108 -3.80 -7.54 11.08
C THR A 108 -4.93 -7.12 10.14
N LEU A 109 -4.79 -5.98 9.46
CA LEU A 109 -5.81 -5.43 8.58
C LEU A 109 -6.00 -6.31 7.34
N GLY A 110 -6.96 -7.24 7.41
CA GLY A 110 -7.23 -8.20 6.34
C GLY A 110 -7.73 -7.54 5.05
N ALA A 111 -8.56 -6.51 5.15
CA ALA A 111 -9.02 -5.77 3.98
C ALA A 111 -7.88 -5.00 3.26
N GLY A 112 -6.74 -4.78 3.93
CA GLY A 112 -5.52 -4.19 3.38
C GLY A 112 -4.46 -5.23 2.96
N TRP A 113 -4.86 -6.44 2.60
CA TRP A 113 -3.97 -7.58 2.40
C TRP A 113 -2.86 -7.36 1.35
N GLU A 114 -3.11 -6.59 0.28
CA GLU A 114 -2.06 -6.29 -0.71
C GLU A 114 -0.86 -5.60 -0.06
N ASP A 115 -1.11 -4.64 0.85
CA ASP A 115 -0.05 -3.91 1.55
C ASP A 115 0.66 -4.74 2.65
N VAL A 116 0.16 -5.93 2.96
CA VAL A 116 0.74 -6.83 3.98
C VAL A 116 1.36 -8.08 3.36
N LEU A 117 0.85 -8.54 2.20
CA LEU A 117 1.21 -9.84 1.61
C LEU A 117 1.88 -9.73 0.23
N TRP A 118 2.12 -8.53 -0.29
CA TRP A 118 2.72 -8.30 -1.60
C TRP A 118 3.87 -7.29 -1.51
N ALA A 119 5.11 -7.77 -1.72
CA ALA A 119 6.31 -6.96 -1.48
C ALA A 119 6.39 -5.69 -2.33
N PHE A 120 5.75 -5.65 -3.50
CA PHE A 120 5.68 -4.46 -4.34
C PHE A 120 5.11 -3.23 -3.61
N GLN A 121 4.25 -3.45 -2.63
CA GLN A 121 3.64 -2.39 -1.83
C GLN A 121 4.60 -1.76 -0.80
N MET A 122 5.86 -2.22 -0.70
CA MET A 122 6.87 -1.60 0.18
C MET A 122 7.04 -0.09 -0.09
N ALA A 123 6.86 0.35 -1.35
CA ALA A 123 6.90 1.75 -1.72
C ALA A 123 5.80 2.58 -1.03
N TRP A 124 4.58 2.03 -1.00
CA TRP A 124 3.42 2.67 -0.39
C TRP A 124 3.58 2.74 1.12
N LEU A 125 4.01 1.64 1.74
CA LEU A 125 4.22 1.59 3.18
C LEU A 125 5.35 2.52 3.64
N ALA A 126 6.44 2.61 2.87
CA ALA A 126 7.54 3.55 3.14
C ALA A 126 7.07 5.01 2.98
N SER A 127 6.27 5.31 1.95
CA SER A 127 5.68 6.62 1.75
C SER A 127 4.77 7.02 2.93
N VAL A 128 3.90 6.11 3.38
CA VAL A 128 3.02 6.32 4.54
C VAL A 128 3.84 6.52 5.83
N ALA A 129 4.86 5.70 6.07
CA ALA A 129 5.71 5.84 7.26
C ALA A 129 6.40 7.20 7.31
N CYS A 130 6.96 7.65 6.18
CA CYS A 130 7.55 8.99 6.08
C CYS A 130 6.51 10.09 6.32
N GLY A 131 5.31 9.96 5.76
CA GLY A 131 4.22 10.91 5.95
C GLY A 131 3.75 11.00 7.40
N LEU A 132 3.52 9.87 8.08
CA LEU A 132 3.16 9.83 9.51
C LEU A 132 4.29 10.39 10.38
N GLY A 133 5.54 10.06 10.05
CA GLY A 133 6.73 10.62 10.71
C GLY A 133 6.79 12.14 10.57
N ALA A 134 6.49 12.68 9.40
CA ALA A 134 6.42 14.11 9.17
C ALA A 134 5.33 14.76 10.04
N LEU A 135 4.13 14.17 10.08
CA LEU A 135 3.04 14.66 10.95
C LEU A 135 3.43 14.65 12.43
N LEU A 136 4.19 13.65 12.88
CA LEU A 136 4.68 13.58 14.26
C LEU A 136 5.73 14.67 14.54
N LEU A 137 6.66 14.90 13.61
CA LEU A 137 7.70 15.93 13.75
C LEU A 137 7.15 17.35 13.73
N LEU A 138 6.04 17.61 13.06
CA LEU A 138 5.36 18.90 13.03
C LEU A 138 4.81 19.36 14.41
N GLU A 139 4.86 18.55 15.44
CA GLU A 139 4.57 18.96 16.82
C GLU A 139 5.58 20.00 17.32
N SER A 140 6.82 19.98 16.81
CA SER A 140 7.88 20.91 17.17
C SER A 140 8.30 21.81 16.01
N ARG A 141 8.42 23.13 16.25
CA ARG A 141 8.89 24.10 15.26
C ARG A 141 10.31 23.82 14.77
N SER A 142 11.20 23.42 15.68
CA SER A 142 12.60 23.14 15.35
C SER A 142 12.76 21.94 14.39
N ARG A 143 11.74 21.10 14.25
CA ARG A 143 11.77 19.88 13.42
C ARG A 143 11.08 20.04 12.06
N ILE A 144 10.61 21.24 11.69
CA ILE A 144 9.94 21.48 10.41
C ILE A 144 10.81 21.08 9.21
N PRO A 145 12.12 21.46 9.14
CA PRO A 145 12.94 21.05 8.00
C PRO A 145 13.00 19.53 7.83
N LEU A 146 13.13 18.80 8.93
CA LEU A 146 13.14 17.33 8.92
C LEU A 146 11.77 16.75 8.52
N ALA A 147 10.68 17.37 8.99
CA ALA A 147 9.32 16.96 8.56
C ALA A 147 9.14 17.14 7.05
N MET A 148 9.61 18.25 6.48
CA MET A 148 9.53 18.49 5.02
C MET A 148 10.46 17.55 4.24
N ALA A 149 11.63 17.22 4.78
CA ALA A 149 12.49 16.19 4.20
C ALA A 149 11.79 14.83 4.15
N LEU A 150 11.06 14.44 5.22
CA LEU A 150 10.26 13.21 5.20
C LEU A 150 9.10 13.28 4.20
N VAL A 151 8.45 14.44 4.01
CA VAL A 151 7.43 14.61 2.95
C VAL A 151 8.07 14.42 1.57
N ALA A 152 9.25 14.98 1.33
CA ALA A 152 9.97 14.80 0.06
C ALA A 152 10.35 13.33 -0.17
N VAL A 153 10.83 12.62 0.85
CA VAL A 153 11.13 11.18 0.79
C VAL A 153 9.86 10.36 0.53
N SER A 154 8.74 10.71 1.20
CA SER A 154 7.43 10.10 0.95
C SER A 154 7.03 10.20 -0.53
N LEU A 155 7.16 11.39 -1.13
CA LEU A 155 6.91 11.63 -2.56
C LEU A 155 7.86 10.86 -3.46
N ALA A 156 9.13 10.74 -3.09
CA ALA A 156 10.11 9.99 -3.88
C ALA A 156 9.86 8.47 -3.90
N PHE A 157 9.13 7.94 -2.90
CA PHE A 157 8.64 6.56 -2.91
C PHE A 157 7.34 6.41 -3.70
N SER A 158 6.37 7.32 -3.51
CA SER A 158 5.04 7.22 -4.13
C SER A 158 4.30 8.55 -4.11
N ALA A 159 3.40 8.76 -5.07
CA ALA A 159 2.46 9.89 -5.10
C ALA A 159 1.57 10.02 -3.84
N ILE A 160 1.48 8.98 -3.00
CA ILE A 160 0.83 9.05 -1.68
C ILE A 160 1.41 10.19 -0.84
N GLY A 161 2.68 10.53 -1.03
CA GLY A 161 3.32 11.66 -0.39
C GLY A 161 2.61 13.01 -0.61
N VAL A 162 1.84 13.18 -1.71
CA VAL A 162 1.00 14.36 -1.95
C VAL A 162 -0.04 14.53 -0.84
N VAL A 163 -0.66 13.43 -0.41
CA VAL A 163 -1.67 13.43 0.66
C VAL A 163 -1.06 13.93 1.97
N PHE A 164 0.16 13.50 2.28
CA PHE A 164 0.88 13.95 3.48
C PHE A 164 1.40 15.39 3.35
N ALA A 165 1.73 15.85 2.14
CA ALA A 165 2.04 17.26 1.88
C ALA A 165 0.81 18.14 2.12
N ILE A 166 -0.39 17.72 1.65
CA ILE A 166 -1.67 18.38 1.91
C ILE A 166 -1.95 18.40 3.42
N ALA A 167 -1.79 17.27 4.10
CA ALA A 167 -1.98 17.19 5.56
C ALA A 167 -1.04 18.14 6.32
N ALA A 168 0.25 18.15 5.98
CA ALA A 168 1.24 19.02 6.58
C ALA A 168 0.92 20.51 6.35
N GLY A 169 0.59 20.85 5.12
CA GLY A 169 0.17 22.23 4.75
C GLY A 169 -1.08 22.66 5.51
N THR A 170 -2.12 21.85 5.53
CA THR A 170 -3.36 22.11 6.27
C THR A 170 -3.08 22.33 7.75
N ARG A 171 -2.25 21.45 8.36
CA ARG A 171 -1.89 21.57 9.77
C ARG A 171 -1.17 22.89 10.07
N LEU A 172 -0.19 23.28 9.24
CA LEU A 172 0.58 24.51 9.42
C LEU A 172 -0.30 25.75 9.23
N LEU A 173 -1.18 25.77 8.22
CA LEU A 173 -2.09 26.86 7.94
C LEU A 173 -3.11 27.10 9.06
N LEU A 174 -3.62 26.01 9.67
CA LEU A 174 -4.63 26.07 10.70
C LEU A 174 -4.04 26.26 12.11
N THR A 175 -2.73 26.04 12.31
CA THR A 175 -2.08 26.23 13.61
C THR A 175 -1.78 27.72 13.82
N PRO A 176 -2.31 28.38 14.88
CA PRO A 176 -2.04 29.79 15.15
C PRO A 176 -0.54 30.08 15.22
N GLY A 177 -0.11 31.17 14.56
CA GLY A 177 1.28 31.60 14.54
C GLY A 177 2.24 30.75 13.71
N ARG A 178 1.71 29.75 12.92
CA ARG A 178 2.54 28.86 12.10
C ARG A 178 2.30 28.97 10.60
N ARG A 179 1.42 29.85 10.14
CA ARG A 179 1.00 29.96 8.72
C ARG A 179 2.17 30.18 7.77
N ARG A 180 3.18 30.99 8.18
CA ARG A 180 4.38 31.23 7.35
C ARG A 180 5.25 29.98 7.19
N GLU A 181 5.16 29.04 8.10
CA GLU A 181 5.92 27.79 8.05
C GLU A 181 5.48 26.88 6.89
N VAL A 182 4.28 27.09 6.30
CA VAL A 182 3.84 26.41 5.07
C VAL A 182 4.80 26.62 3.90
N LEU A 183 5.54 27.73 3.88
CA LEU A 183 6.54 28.02 2.84
C LEU A 183 7.66 26.97 2.78
N TRP A 184 7.88 26.20 3.85
CA TRP A 184 8.79 25.05 3.82
C TRP A 184 8.36 23.93 2.89
N LEU A 185 7.08 23.90 2.47
CA LEU A 185 6.61 22.97 1.42
C LEU A 185 6.98 23.45 0.01
N ALA A 186 7.34 24.72 -0.19
CA ALA A 186 7.61 25.25 -1.53
C ALA A 186 8.72 24.49 -2.27
N PRO A 187 9.89 24.16 -1.67
CA PRO A 187 10.89 23.33 -2.35
C PRO A 187 10.38 21.97 -2.77
N VAL A 188 9.54 21.32 -1.92
CA VAL A 188 8.94 20.01 -2.21
C VAL A 188 7.96 20.12 -3.37
N ALA A 189 7.12 21.14 -3.38
CA ALA A 189 6.17 21.39 -4.46
C ALA A 189 6.90 21.70 -5.79
N VAL A 190 7.94 22.55 -5.75
CA VAL A 190 8.76 22.86 -6.93
C VAL A 190 9.42 21.59 -7.47
N ALA A 191 10.00 20.75 -6.61
CA ALA A 191 10.62 19.50 -7.02
C ALA A 191 9.59 18.54 -7.68
N LEU A 192 8.38 18.43 -7.12
CA LEU A 192 7.30 17.61 -7.69
C LEU A 192 6.85 18.14 -9.07
N VAL A 193 6.64 19.46 -9.19
CA VAL A 193 6.26 20.09 -10.46
C VAL A 193 7.35 19.92 -11.50
N ALA A 194 8.61 20.13 -11.13
CA ALA A 194 9.76 19.93 -12.02
C ALA A 194 9.87 18.47 -12.48
N TRP A 195 9.70 17.51 -11.55
CA TRP A 195 9.67 16.08 -11.88
C TRP A 195 8.52 15.77 -12.85
N TYR A 196 7.31 16.26 -12.57
CA TYR A 196 6.15 16.01 -13.44
C TYR A 196 6.37 16.60 -14.83
N ALA A 197 6.90 17.84 -14.94
CA ALA A 197 7.18 18.49 -16.21
C ALA A 197 8.28 17.76 -17.01
N ALA A 198 9.30 17.21 -16.33
CA ALA A 198 10.42 16.56 -16.99
C ALA A 198 10.16 15.07 -17.31
N PHE A 199 9.41 14.36 -16.48
CA PHE A 199 9.25 12.91 -16.56
C PHE A 199 7.80 12.46 -16.44
N GLY A 200 7.04 12.94 -15.45
CA GLY A 200 5.73 12.39 -15.08
C GLY A 200 4.71 12.41 -16.22
N ARG A 201 4.69 13.46 -17.02
CA ARG A 201 3.75 13.61 -18.16
C ARG A 201 4.09 12.76 -19.39
N PHE A 202 5.28 12.18 -19.44
CA PHE A 202 5.77 11.39 -20.58
C PHE A 202 5.81 9.88 -20.27
N GLY A 203 5.44 9.47 -19.07
CA GLY A 203 5.47 8.06 -18.68
C GLY A 203 4.41 7.24 -19.40
N GLU A 204 4.64 5.93 -19.47
CA GLU A 204 3.62 5.00 -19.90
C GLU A 204 2.49 4.95 -18.89
N HIS A 205 1.27 5.02 -19.39
CA HIS A 205 0.05 4.94 -18.60
C HIS A 205 -0.69 3.66 -19.00
N PRO A 206 -0.51 2.56 -18.25
CA PRO A 206 -1.15 1.27 -18.59
C PRO A 206 -2.67 1.30 -18.42
N ASN A 207 -3.18 2.24 -17.62
CA ASN A 207 -4.61 2.46 -17.45
C ASN A 207 -5.16 3.34 -18.57
N PRO A 208 -6.46 3.21 -18.93
CA PRO A 208 -7.12 4.15 -19.80
C PRO A 208 -6.90 5.59 -19.33
N GLN A 209 -6.61 6.49 -20.27
CA GLN A 209 -6.32 7.89 -19.95
C GLN A 209 -7.48 8.54 -19.20
N PRO A 210 -7.22 9.28 -18.10
CA PRO A 210 -8.25 10.01 -17.41
C PRO A 210 -8.82 11.11 -18.28
N GLY A 211 -10.15 11.26 -18.28
CA GLY A 211 -10.85 12.29 -19.04
C GLY A 211 -11.57 13.28 -18.12
N PRO A 212 -12.15 14.37 -18.69
CA PRO A 212 -12.93 15.34 -17.92
C PRO A 212 -14.10 14.72 -17.14
N ALA A 213 -14.62 13.58 -17.59
CA ALA A 213 -15.66 12.82 -16.89
C ALA A 213 -15.25 12.42 -15.49
N ASN A 214 -13.95 12.20 -15.23
CA ASN A 214 -13.45 11.86 -13.90
C ASN A 214 -13.83 12.91 -12.85
N LEU A 215 -13.87 14.20 -13.20
CA LEU A 215 -14.28 15.26 -12.28
C LEU A 215 -15.71 15.07 -11.75
N PHE A 216 -16.59 14.45 -12.56
CA PHE A 216 -17.97 14.16 -12.16
C PHE A 216 -18.12 12.81 -11.46
N LEU A 217 -17.25 11.84 -11.78
CA LEU A 217 -17.23 10.51 -11.16
C LEU A 217 -16.51 10.49 -9.82
N ASP A 218 -15.56 11.40 -9.63
CA ASP A 218 -14.67 11.44 -8.48
C ASP A 218 -15.38 11.55 -7.12
N PRO A 219 -16.43 12.36 -6.94
CA PRO A 219 -17.14 12.40 -5.65
C PRO A 219 -17.75 11.03 -5.24
N LEU A 220 -18.28 10.28 -6.20
CA LEU A 220 -18.81 8.93 -5.94
C LEU A 220 -17.67 7.95 -5.67
N TYR A 221 -16.57 8.03 -6.44
CA TYR A 221 -15.37 7.24 -6.23
C TYR A 221 -14.80 7.46 -4.82
N ALA A 222 -14.64 8.72 -4.41
CA ALA A 222 -14.15 9.07 -3.10
C ALA A 222 -15.10 8.61 -1.98
N ALA A 223 -16.41 8.84 -2.11
CA ALA A 223 -17.38 8.42 -1.11
C ALA A 223 -17.38 6.89 -0.92
N TRP A 224 -17.29 6.13 -2.03
CA TRP A 224 -17.20 4.68 -1.94
C TRP A 224 -15.92 4.23 -1.24
N GLY A 225 -14.75 4.75 -1.63
CA GLY A 225 -13.47 4.42 -1.01
C GLY A 225 -13.40 4.75 0.47
N LEU A 226 -13.92 5.92 0.88
CA LEU A 226 -14.07 6.30 2.28
C LEU A 226 -14.90 5.27 3.06
N GLY A 227 -16.00 4.82 2.47
CA GLY A 227 -16.86 3.79 3.07
C GLY A 227 -16.14 2.43 3.17
N GLN A 228 -15.51 1.98 2.07
CA GLN A 228 -14.82 0.70 2.05
C GLN A 228 -13.64 0.64 3.03
N SER A 229 -12.90 1.74 3.20
CA SER A 229 -11.83 1.79 4.20
C SER A 229 -12.35 1.81 5.64
N ALA A 230 -13.53 2.38 5.90
CA ALA A 230 -14.18 2.26 7.20
C ALA A 230 -14.67 0.83 7.47
N ALA A 231 -15.27 0.18 6.46
CA ALA A 231 -15.73 -1.22 6.56
C ALA A 231 -14.56 -2.20 6.69
N GLY A 232 -13.44 -1.92 6.02
CA GLY A 232 -12.23 -2.74 6.12
C GLY A 232 -11.69 -2.85 7.54
N LEU A 233 -11.95 -1.88 8.43
CA LEU A 233 -11.56 -1.96 9.84
C LEU A 233 -12.23 -3.11 10.60
N ILE A 234 -13.39 -3.55 10.16
CA ILE A 234 -14.12 -4.69 10.76
C ILE A 234 -14.02 -5.97 9.91
N GLY A 235 -13.14 -5.97 8.90
CA GLY A 235 -12.98 -7.12 8.01
C GLY A 235 -14.11 -7.28 6.98
N GLU A 236 -14.86 -6.21 6.72
CA GLU A 236 -16.00 -6.21 5.81
C GLU A 236 -15.77 -5.26 4.63
N GLY A 237 -16.69 -5.25 3.67
CA GLY A 237 -16.66 -4.40 2.49
C GLY A 237 -18.03 -4.31 1.83
N GLY A 238 -18.07 -3.91 0.56
CA GLY A 238 -19.29 -3.86 -0.24
C GLY A 238 -20.41 -3.03 0.39
N PRO A 239 -21.58 -3.63 0.72
CA PRO A 239 -22.74 -2.91 1.23
C PRO A 239 -22.53 -2.29 2.62
N PHE A 240 -21.54 -2.73 3.39
CA PHE A 240 -21.24 -2.17 4.71
C PHE A 240 -20.50 -0.83 4.65
N GLY A 241 -19.90 -0.48 3.51
CA GLY A 241 -19.17 0.77 3.34
C GLY A 241 -20.00 2.03 3.62
N PRO A 242 -21.13 2.27 2.91
CA PRO A 242 -21.93 3.48 3.10
C PRO A 242 -22.43 3.69 4.55
N PRO A 243 -23.04 2.71 5.25
CA PRO A 243 -23.47 2.91 6.62
C PRO A 243 -22.31 3.19 7.58
N LEU A 244 -21.13 2.56 7.39
CA LEU A 244 -19.98 2.80 8.24
C LEU A 244 -19.30 4.14 7.97
N LEU A 245 -19.33 4.63 6.72
CA LEU A 245 -18.96 6.00 6.42
C LEU A 245 -19.81 7.00 7.21
N VAL A 246 -21.13 6.84 7.16
CA VAL A 246 -22.06 7.72 7.87
C VAL A 246 -21.84 7.64 9.39
N ALA A 247 -21.70 6.44 9.95
CA ALA A 247 -21.47 6.24 11.36
C ALA A 247 -20.14 6.85 11.84
N GLY A 248 -19.06 6.64 11.08
CA GLY A 248 -17.75 7.21 11.37
C GLY A 248 -17.75 8.74 11.29
N ALA A 249 -18.31 9.29 10.21
CA ALA A 249 -18.45 10.74 10.04
C ALA A 249 -19.31 11.36 11.14
N ALA A 250 -20.43 10.72 11.52
CA ALA A 250 -21.27 11.16 12.62
C ALA A 250 -20.55 11.15 13.97
N ALA A 251 -19.78 10.11 14.27
CA ALA A 251 -18.98 10.01 15.50
C ALA A 251 -17.94 11.15 15.59
N ILE A 252 -17.21 11.41 14.50
CA ILE A 252 -16.22 12.49 14.40
C ILE A 252 -16.92 13.86 14.51
N GLY A 253 -18.00 14.07 13.75
CA GLY A 253 -18.76 15.33 13.76
C GLY A 253 -19.38 15.61 15.13
N TRP A 254 -19.95 14.59 15.80
CA TRP A 254 -20.45 14.72 17.17
C TRP A 254 -19.34 15.12 18.16
N ARG A 255 -18.18 14.47 18.05
CA ARG A 255 -17.01 14.81 18.88
C ARG A 255 -16.59 16.27 18.66
N TRP A 256 -16.45 16.70 17.42
CA TRP A 256 -16.03 18.06 17.06
C TRP A 256 -17.04 19.11 17.54
N LYS A 257 -18.34 18.84 17.39
CA LYS A 257 -19.40 19.72 17.89
C LYS A 257 -19.37 19.87 19.42
N ARG A 258 -19.11 18.78 20.14
CA ARG A 258 -19.16 18.77 21.62
C ARG A 258 -17.87 19.30 22.28
N HIS A 259 -16.74 19.04 21.71
CA HIS A 259 -15.45 19.26 22.36
C HIS A 259 -14.48 20.10 21.53
N GLY A 260 -14.93 20.63 20.39
CA GLY A 260 -14.08 21.34 19.44
C GLY A 260 -13.15 20.39 18.67
N THR A 261 -12.41 20.96 17.73
CA THR A 261 -11.40 20.27 16.93
C THR A 261 -10.10 21.06 16.92
N ASP A 262 -9.02 20.43 16.48
CA ASP A 262 -7.72 21.06 16.34
C ASP A 262 -7.15 20.89 14.92
N ALA A 263 -6.10 21.64 14.62
CA ALA A 263 -5.45 21.65 13.30
C ALA A 263 -4.99 20.24 12.86
N PHE A 264 -4.59 19.38 13.79
CA PHE A 264 -4.17 18.02 13.48
C PHE A 264 -5.36 17.16 13.02
N ALA A 265 -6.45 17.14 13.78
CA ALA A 265 -7.63 16.35 13.43
C ALA A 265 -8.21 16.77 12.08
N ILE A 266 -8.28 18.10 11.81
CA ILE A 266 -8.70 18.61 10.50
C ILE A 266 -7.71 18.16 9.41
N SER A 267 -6.39 18.24 9.66
CA SER A 267 -5.40 17.86 8.66
C SER A 267 -5.46 16.39 8.27
N VAL A 268 -5.75 15.49 9.21
CA VAL A 268 -5.94 14.06 8.94
C VAL A 268 -7.26 13.81 8.19
N ALA A 269 -8.34 14.52 8.54
CA ALA A 269 -9.61 14.42 7.80
C ALA A 269 -9.47 14.91 6.35
N VAL A 270 -8.76 16.03 6.15
CA VAL A 270 -8.43 16.54 4.81
C VAL A 270 -7.57 15.53 4.06
N ALA A 271 -6.57 14.93 4.71
CA ALA A 271 -5.73 13.90 4.10
C ALA A 271 -6.55 12.67 3.66
N LEU A 272 -7.47 12.19 4.51
CA LEU A 272 -8.33 11.04 4.21
C LEU A 272 -9.21 11.30 2.99
N VAL A 273 -9.84 12.47 2.91
CA VAL A 273 -10.67 12.85 1.75
C VAL A 273 -9.80 13.08 0.51
N ALA A 274 -8.70 13.83 0.65
CA ALA A 274 -7.79 14.12 -0.45
C ALA A 274 -7.17 12.85 -1.04
N PHE A 275 -6.92 11.83 -0.23
CA PHE A 275 -6.39 10.55 -0.70
C PHE A 275 -7.30 9.93 -1.77
N TYR A 276 -8.59 9.82 -1.50
CA TYR A 276 -9.53 9.23 -2.46
C TYR A 276 -9.83 10.17 -3.64
N LEU A 277 -9.88 11.49 -3.43
CA LEU A 277 -10.05 12.45 -4.52
C LEU A 277 -8.84 12.44 -5.48
N VAL A 278 -7.61 12.42 -4.97
CA VAL A 278 -6.40 12.38 -5.83
C VAL A 278 -6.35 11.10 -6.66
N ILE A 279 -6.73 9.96 -6.09
CA ILE A 279 -6.79 8.70 -6.82
C ILE A 279 -7.93 8.73 -7.85
N GLY A 280 -9.11 9.23 -7.47
CA GLY A 280 -10.27 9.28 -8.34
C GLY A 280 -10.06 10.14 -9.59
N LEU A 281 -9.32 11.26 -9.47
CA LEU A 281 -8.94 12.08 -10.63
C LEU A 281 -8.24 11.27 -11.73
N THR A 282 -7.50 10.23 -11.39
CA THR A 282 -6.76 9.40 -12.35
C THR A 282 -7.41 8.04 -12.61
N ARG A 283 -8.40 7.59 -11.80
CA ARG A 283 -8.89 6.22 -11.85
C ARG A 283 -10.41 6.06 -11.79
N ALA A 284 -11.20 7.14 -11.66
CA ALA A 284 -12.65 7.03 -11.56
C ALA A 284 -13.30 6.43 -12.82
N GLN A 285 -12.66 6.55 -14.00
CA GLN A 285 -13.09 5.91 -15.26
C GLN A 285 -13.04 4.37 -15.21
N LEU A 286 -12.30 3.79 -14.27
CA LEU A 286 -12.25 2.34 -14.07
C LEU A 286 -13.43 1.79 -13.24
N GLY A 287 -14.33 2.68 -12.81
CA GLY A 287 -15.46 2.37 -11.96
C GLY A 287 -15.21 2.67 -10.48
N PHE A 288 -16.24 3.15 -9.79
CA PHE A 288 -16.14 3.59 -8.40
C PHE A 288 -15.77 2.46 -7.44
N GLN A 289 -16.11 1.20 -7.75
CA GLN A 289 -15.78 0.03 -6.95
C GLN A 289 -14.27 -0.15 -6.78
N GLN A 290 -13.47 0.29 -7.74
CA GLN A 290 -12.02 0.19 -7.67
C GLN A 290 -11.43 0.98 -6.50
N SER A 291 -12.11 2.03 -6.00
CA SER A 291 -11.66 2.76 -4.83
C SER A 291 -11.66 1.92 -3.54
N GLY A 292 -12.35 0.77 -3.55
CA GLY A 292 -12.32 -0.25 -2.50
C GLY A 292 -11.19 -1.28 -2.65
N ALA A 293 -10.25 -1.12 -3.58
CA ALA A 293 -9.11 -2.02 -3.71
C ALA A 293 -8.29 -2.06 -2.41
N SER A 294 -7.80 -3.24 -2.07
CA SER A 294 -7.14 -3.54 -0.80
C SER A 294 -6.02 -2.54 -0.45
N ARG A 295 -5.19 -2.19 -1.42
CA ARG A 295 -4.11 -1.20 -1.26
C ARG A 295 -4.60 0.21 -0.90
N TYR A 296 -5.79 0.61 -1.34
CA TYR A 296 -6.38 1.91 -0.95
C TYR A 296 -7.03 1.82 0.43
N VAL A 297 -7.64 0.66 0.72
CA VAL A 297 -8.28 0.40 2.02
C VAL A 297 -7.27 0.50 3.16
N TYR A 298 -6.06 0.01 3.01
CA TYR A 298 -5.02 0.09 4.04
C TYR A 298 -4.76 1.54 4.49
N ILE A 299 -4.52 2.44 3.54
CA ILE A 299 -4.20 3.84 3.82
C ILE A 299 -5.41 4.58 4.39
N GLY A 300 -6.59 4.38 3.78
CA GLY A 300 -7.83 4.95 4.28
C GLY A 300 -8.15 4.49 5.70
N ALA A 301 -8.03 3.19 5.99
CA ALA A 301 -8.25 2.61 7.31
C ALA A 301 -7.28 3.17 8.37
N LEU A 302 -6.00 3.35 8.01
CA LEU A 302 -5.01 3.97 8.89
C LEU A 302 -5.42 5.39 9.28
N LEU A 303 -5.83 6.21 8.31
CA LEU A 303 -6.29 7.58 8.56
C LEU A 303 -7.61 7.61 9.36
N TRP A 304 -8.54 6.69 9.07
CA TRP A 304 -9.74 6.49 9.88
C TRP A 304 -9.42 6.15 11.33
N LEU A 305 -8.46 5.25 11.59
CA LEU A 305 -8.04 4.88 12.94
C LEU A 305 -7.56 6.09 13.75
N ILE A 306 -6.83 7.03 13.14
CA ILE A 306 -6.42 8.26 13.81
C ILE A 306 -7.63 9.11 14.19
N LEU A 307 -8.58 9.31 13.28
CA LEU A 307 -9.78 10.13 13.51
C LEU A 307 -10.74 9.50 14.51
N LEU A 308 -10.98 8.19 14.40
CA LEU A 308 -11.85 7.45 15.33
C LEU A 308 -11.24 7.40 16.73
N ALA A 309 -9.92 7.26 16.84
CA ALA A 309 -9.23 7.35 18.11
C ALA A 309 -9.35 8.75 18.74
N ASP A 310 -9.27 9.82 17.92
CA ASP A 310 -9.54 11.18 18.40
C ASP A 310 -10.99 11.33 18.87
N ALA A 311 -11.95 10.74 18.17
CA ALA A 311 -13.35 10.74 18.61
C ALA A 311 -13.54 9.95 19.92
N ALA A 312 -12.87 8.81 20.07
CA ALA A 312 -12.99 7.94 21.25
C ALA A 312 -12.38 8.54 22.53
N ARG A 313 -11.42 9.48 22.43
CA ARG A 313 -10.75 10.08 23.60
C ARG A 313 -11.72 10.82 24.55
N SER A 314 -12.86 11.28 24.04
CA SER A 314 -13.87 12.01 24.82
C SER A 314 -14.92 11.10 25.45
N LEU A 315 -14.90 9.81 25.17
CA LEU A 315 -15.84 8.86 25.74
C LEU A 315 -15.52 8.61 27.21
N PRO A 316 -16.53 8.65 28.11
CA PRO A 316 -16.31 8.34 29.51
C PRO A 316 -15.99 6.84 29.68
N TRP A 317 -14.77 6.52 30.09
CA TRP A 317 -14.33 5.12 30.28
C TRP A 317 -14.93 4.47 31.55
N ARG A 318 -16.14 4.88 31.95
CA ARG A 318 -16.87 4.36 33.11
C ARG A 318 -18.26 3.96 32.65
N GLY A 319 -18.74 2.79 33.07
CA GLY A 319 -20.08 2.31 32.73
C GLY A 319 -20.13 1.02 31.94
N THR A 320 -21.35 0.54 31.67
CA THR A 320 -21.66 -0.74 31.03
C THR A 320 -21.33 -0.82 29.56
N TRP A 321 -21.17 0.32 28.87
CA TRP A 321 -20.80 0.34 27.45
C TRP A 321 -19.32 -0.04 27.17
N ARG A 322 -18.44 0.11 28.17
CA ARG A 322 -17.02 -0.23 28.05
C ARG A 322 -16.76 -1.67 27.61
N PRO A 323 -17.32 -2.71 28.25
CA PRO A 323 -17.14 -4.09 27.79
C PRO A 323 -17.71 -4.31 26.40
N ALA A 324 -18.81 -3.65 26.02
CA ALA A 324 -19.37 -3.74 24.67
C ALA A 324 -18.40 -3.18 23.62
N LEU A 325 -17.79 -2.01 23.88
CA LEU A 325 -16.79 -1.44 22.96
C LEU A 325 -15.55 -2.33 22.83
N VAL A 326 -15.05 -2.88 23.94
CA VAL A 326 -13.91 -3.82 23.92
C VAL A 326 -14.28 -5.06 23.12
N ALA A 327 -15.48 -5.61 23.30
CA ALA A 327 -15.97 -6.73 22.52
C ALA A 327 -16.07 -6.40 21.02
N CYS A 328 -16.62 -5.23 20.66
CA CYS A 328 -16.67 -4.79 19.26
C CYS A 328 -15.27 -4.67 18.63
N VAL A 329 -14.31 -4.06 19.33
CA VAL A 329 -12.92 -3.97 18.85
C VAL A 329 -12.28 -5.35 18.71
N PHE A 330 -12.54 -6.25 19.65
CA PHE A 330 -12.04 -7.63 19.58
C PHE A 330 -12.64 -8.38 18.39
N VAL A 331 -13.95 -8.29 18.17
CA VAL A 331 -14.61 -8.93 17.02
C VAL A 331 -14.08 -8.35 15.71
N ALA A 332 -13.93 -7.04 15.61
CA ALA A 332 -13.35 -6.38 14.43
C ALA A 332 -11.92 -6.87 14.16
N TRP A 333 -11.08 -6.91 15.19
CA TRP A 333 -9.72 -7.43 15.10
C TRP A 333 -9.68 -8.90 14.67
N PHE A 334 -10.53 -9.74 15.27
CA PHE A 334 -10.59 -11.18 14.97
C PHE A 334 -11.08 -11.42 13.54
N SER A 335 -12.18 -10.77 13.13
CA SER A 335 -12.71 -10.87 11.75
C SER A 335 -11.66 -10.43 10.72
N SER A 336 -11.01 -9.29 10.95
CA SER A 336 -9.94 -8.78 10.08
C SER A 336 -8.74 -9.74 10.01
N SER A 337 -8.35 -10.36 11.14
CA SER A 337 -7.27 -11.35 11.19
C SER A 337 -7.61 -12.63 10.43
N VAL A 338 -8.86 -13.13 10.54
CA VAL A 338 -9.35 -14.28 9.77
C VAL A 338 -9.32 -13.96 8.27
N LEU A 339 -9.75 -12.77 7.88
CA LEU A 339 -9.71 -12.33 6.49
C LEU A 339 -8.27 -12.27 5.96
N LEU A 340 -7.33 -11.72 6.74
CA LEU A 340 -5.91 -11.69 6.36
C LEU A 340 -5.35 -13.11 6.15
N PHE A 341 -5.71 -14.04 7.05
CA PHE A 341 -5.29 -15.43 6.93
C PHE A 341 -5.87 -16.11 5.68
N ALA A 342 -7.13 -15.84 5.34
CA ALA A 342 -7.74 -16.32 4.11
C ALA A 342 -7.01 -15.81 2.85
N PHE A 343 -6.67 -14.52 2.80
CA PHE A 343 -5.88 -13.96 1.70
C PHE A 343 -4.45 -14.50 1.66
N ALA A 344 -3.81 -14.73 2.83
CA ALA A 344 -2.50 -15.35 2.89
C ALA A 344 -2.52 -16.77 2.30
N THR A 345 -3.57 -17.54 2.58
CA THR A 345 -3.78 -18.88 2.00
C THR A 345 -3.98 -18.80 0.48
N ALA A 346 -4.85 -17.90 0.01
CA ALA A 346 -5.08 -17.70 -1.42
C ALA A 346 -3.78 -17.28 -2.14
N ARG A 347 -2.98 -16.40 -1.51
CA ARG A 347 -1.68 -15.97 -2.05
C ARG A 347 -0.67 -17.13 -2.13
N THR A 348 -0.71 -18.07 -1.17
CA THR A 348 0.09 -19.30 -1.23
C THR A 348 -0.26 -20.14 -2.45
N VAL A 349 -1.54 -20.34 -2.74
CA VAL A 349 -2.00 -21.07 -3.93
C VAL A 349 -1.52 -20.41 -5.23
N LEU A 350 -1.64 -19.08 -5.34
CA LEU A 350 -1.12 -18.35 -6.50
C LEU A 350 0.40 -18.49 -6.64
N SER A 351 1.13 -18.48 -5.52
CA SER A 351 2.58 -18.68 -5.54
C SER A 351 2.95 -20.10 -5.99
N GLN A 352 2.22 -21.13 -5.56
CA GLN A 352 2.45 -22.50 -6.00
C GLN A 352 2.22 -22.66 -7.51
N ARG A 353 1.14 -22.04 -8.04
CA ARG A 353 0.88 -21.99 -9.48
C ARG A 353 2.06 -21.35 -10.23
N GLN A 354 2.54 -20.22 -9.77
CA GLN A 354 3.64 -19.50 -10.41
C GLN A 354 4.96 -20.26 -10.33
N VAL A 355 5.21 -21.00 -9.24
CA VAL A 355 6.37 -21.89 -9.13
C VAL A 355 6.28 -23.03 -10.16
N ALA A 356 5.08 -23.55 -10.45
CA ALA A 356 4.88 -24.54 -11.51
C ALA A 356 5.26 -23.98 -12.89
N ASP A 357 4.87 -22.72 -13.17
CA ASP A 357 5.28 -22.04 -14.42
C ASP A 357 6.80 -21.88 -14.50
N TYR A 358 7.49 -21.59 -13.40
CA TYR A 358 8.97 -21.52 -13.40
C TYR A 358 9.62 -22.85 -13.74
N TYR A 359 9.09 -23.97 -13.22
CA TYR A 359 9.59 -25.30 -13.56
C TYR A 359 9.31 -25.65 -15.02
N ALA A 360 8.11 -25.32 -15.53
CA ALA A 360 7.73 -25.52 -16.93
C ALA A 360 8.60 -24.69 -17.87
N LEU A 361 8.81 -23.39 -17.58
CA LEU A 361 9.73 -22.53 -18.34
C LEU A 361 11.13 -23.11 -18.38
N ALA A 362 11.67 -23.58 -17.26
CA ALA A 362 13.00 -24.16 -17.23
C ALA A 362 13.11 -25.43 -18.09
N ALA A 363 12.10 -26.29 -18.07
CA ALA A 363 12.07 -27.50 -18.88
C ALA A 363 11.91 -27.19 -20.38
N MET A 364 11.14 -26.19 -20.73
CA MET A 364 10.83 -25.82 -22.12
C MET A 364 11.83 -24.85 -22.76
N ARG A 365 12.89 -24.45 -22.08
CA ARG A 365 13.79 -23.39 -22.55
C ARG A 365 14.35 -23.61 -23.95
N SER A 366 14.55 -24.86 -24.35
CA SER A 366 15.04 -25.26 -25.67
C SER A 366 13.98 -25.99 -26.50
N ASP A 367 12.73 -26.02 -26.06
CA ASP A 367 11.65 -26.69 -26.74
C ASP A 367 11.17 -25.83 -27.92
N PRO A 368 11.15 -26.35 -29.18
CA PRO A 368 10.66 -25.62 -30.34
C PRO A 368 9.16 -25.26 -30.24
N CYS A 369 8.42 -25.95 -29.40
CA CYS A 369 7.01 -25.69 -29.16
C CYS A 369 6.76 -24.54 -28.14
N LEU A 370 7.80 -23.98 -27.51
CA LEU A 370 7.65 -22.79 -26.67
C LEU A 370 7.37 -21.57 -27.53
N ASP A 371 6.34 -20.78 -27.15
CA ASP A 371 6.18 -19.44 -27.71
C ASP A 371 7.04 -18.43 -26.94
N PRO A 372 8.15 -17.94 -27.52
CA PRO A 372 9.05 -17.04 -26.82
C PRO A 372 8.45 -15.67 -26.51
N ASN A 373 7.38 -15.27 -27.21
CA ASN A 373 6.74 -13.96 -27.12
C ASN A 373 5.32 -14.00 -26.54
N GLY A 374 4.79 -15.20 -26.31
CA GLY A 374 3.48 -15.37 -25.66
C GLY A 374 3.50 -14.95 -24.20
N ALA A 375 2.34 -14.61 -23.63
CA ALA A 375 2.22 -14.38 -22.20
C ALA A 375 2.45 -15.70 -21.41
N VAL A 376 3.13 -15.61 -20.27
CA VAL A 376 3.40 -16.81 -19.44
C VAL A 376 2.12 -17.28 -18.74
N ASP A 377 1.61 -16.51 -17.78
CA ASP A 377 0.35 -16.80 -17.07
C ASP A 377 -0.27 -15.49 -16.57
N LEU A 378 -1.39 -15.10 -17.17
CA LEU A 378 -2.08 -13.85 -16.88
C LEU A 378 -2.68 -13.75 -15.45
N LEU A 379 -2.72 -14.85 -14.71
CA LEU A 379 -3.20 -14.83 -13.31
C LEU A 379 -2.12 -14.40 -12.31
N VAL A 380 -0.85 -14.54 -12.67
CA VAL A 380 0.27 -14.31 -11.75
C VAL A 380 1.36 -13.41 -12.33
N MET A 381 1.35 -13.19 -13.62
CA MET A 381 2.29 -12.31 -14.34
C MET A 381 1.53 -11.35 -15.28
N PRO A 382 2.01 -10.13 -15.49
CA PRO A 382 1.41 -9.22 -16.46
C PRO A 382 1.56 -9.74 -17.89
N ALA A 383 0.66 -9.32 -18.79
CA ALA A 383 0.57 -9.81 -20.17
C ALA A 383 1.87 -9.62 -20.99
N GLU A 384 2.64 -8.60 -20.68
CA GLU A 384 3.92 -8.29 -21.30
C GLU A 384 5.07 -9.22 -20.85
N THR A 385 4.86 -10.07 -19.82
CA THR A 385 5.87 -11.04 -19.39
C THR A 385 5.87 -12.24 -20.33
N SER A 386 6.85 -12.27 -21.23
CA SER A 386 7.07 -13.41 -22.14
C SER A 386 8.19 -14.33 -21.63
N PRO A 387 8.27 -15.59 -22.11
CA PRO A 387 9.39 -16.48 -21.84
C PRO A 387 10.75 -15.87 -22.17
N ALA A 388 10.86 -15.11 -23.28
CA ALA A 388 12.10 -14.44 -23.65
C ALA A 388 12.55 -13.41 -22.60
N LEU A 389 11.63 -12.59 -22.10
CA LEU A 389 11.90 -11.61 -21.03
C LEU A 389 12.22 -12.30 -19.71
N TYR A 390 11.47 -13.35 -19.36
CA TYR A 390 11.72 -14.17 -18.17
C TYR A 390 13.15 -14.76 -18.20
N TYR A 391 13.57 -15.40 -19.28
CA TYR A 391 14.93 -15.98 -19.36
C TYR A 391 16.03 -14.91 -19.25
N ARG A 392 15.84 -13.76 -19.87
CA ARG A 392 16.78 -12.64 -19.76
C ARG A 392 16.92 -12.18 -18.29
N ALA A 393 15.81 -12.11 -17.56
CA ALA A 393 15.82 -11.75 -16.16
C ALA A 393 16.48 -12.84 -15.29
N VAL A 394 16.18 -14.11 -15.53
CA VAL A 394 16.78 -15.25 -14.81
C VAL A 394 18.29 -15.32 -15.05
N ASP A 395 18.75 -15.15 -16.28
CA ASP A 395 20.18 -15.15 -16.63
C ASP A 395 20.93 -14.00 -15.94
N ARG A 396 20.25 -12.87 -15.71
CA ARG A 396 20.85 -11.70 -15.07
C ARG A 396 20.80 -11.75 -13.55
N PHE A 397 19.66 -12.16 -12.97
CA PHE A 397 19.38 -12.01 -11.55
C PHE A 397 19.28 -13.34 -10.79
N GLY A 398 19.38 -14.47 -11.49
CA GLY A 398 19.34 -15.81 -10.89
C GLY A 398 17.97 -16.47 -10.96
N ASP A 399 17.94 -17.75 -10.62
CA ASP A 399 16.78 -18.61 -10.77
C ASP A 399 15.79 -18.45 -9.60
N PRO A 400 14.54 -18.08 -9.85
CA PRO A 400 13.53 -17.93 -8.80
C PRO A 400 13.06 -19.27 -8.18
N ARG A 401 13.44 -20.42 -8.77
CA ARG A 401 13.17 -21.75 -8.19
C ARG A 401 14.09 -22.08 -7.00
N ALA A 402 15.15 -21.32 -6.80
CA ALA A 402 16.12 -21.58 -5.74
C ALA A 402 15.43 -21.62 -4.36
N GLY A 403 15.48 -22.76 -3.69
CA GLY A 403 14.83 -22.96 -2.38
C GLY A 403 13.32 -23.17 -2.43
N MET A 404 12.69 -23.21 -3.60
CA MET A 404 11.28 -23.55 -3.76
C MET A 404 11.06 -25.05 -3.73
N PRO A 405 9.88 -25.53 -3.22
CA PRO A 405 9.54 -26.94 -3.23
C PRO A 405 9.41 -27.47 -4.66
N LEU A 406 9.65 -28.77 -4.83
CA LEU A 406 9.35 -29.45 -6.08
C LEU A 406 7.83 -29.40 -6.33
N VAL A 407 7.47 -29.30 -7.60
CA VAL A 407 6.09 -29.22 -8.07
C VAL A 407 5.60 -30.62 -8.40
N ASP A 408 4.34 -30.91 -8.12
CA ASP A 408 3.72 -32.16 -8.54
C ASP A 408 3.53 -32.22 -10.06
N GLN A 409 3.39 -33.44 -10.58
CA GLN A 409 3.28 -33.68 -12.02
C GLN A 409 2.07 -32.96 -12.65
N PRO A 410 0.85 -32.98 -12.10
CA PRO A 410 -0.29 -32.26 -12.66
C PRO A 410 -0.08 -30.74 -12.76
N SER A 411 0.49 -30.13 -11.73
CA SER A 411 0.79 -28.68 -11.72
C SER A 411 1.86 -28.33 -12.77
N PHE A 412 2.90 -29.15 -12.90
CA PHE A 412 3.92 -29.01 -13.93
C PHE A 412 3.33 -29.08 -15.34
N GLU A 413 2.50 -30.09 -15.62
CA GLU A 413 1.84 -30.28 -16.93
C GLU A 413 0.89 -29.11 -17.24
N ALA A 414 0.20 -28.58 -16.25
CA ALA A 414 -0.62 -27.37 -16.40
C ALA A 414 0.26 -26.17 -16.81
N GLY A 415 1.40 -25.95 -16.17
CA GLY A 415 2.36 -24.90 -16.53
C GLY A 415 2.88 -25.08 -17.97
N VAL A 416 3.27 -26.31 -18.37
CA VAL A 416 3.73 -26.59 -19.75
C VAL A 416 2.63 -26.30 -20.77
N SER A 417 1.37 -26.62 -20.45
CA SER A 417 0.26 -26.41 -21.38
C SER A 417 0.00 -24.95 -21.73
N HIS A 418 0.24 -24.03 -20.76
CA HIS A 418 0.09 -22.59 -21.00
C HIS A 418 1.15 -22.01 -21.96
N LEU A 419 2.34 -22.63 -21.99
CA LEU A 419 3.51 -22.10 -22.69
C LEU A 419 3.63 -22.61 -24.13
N ARG A 420 2.87 -23.64 -24.48
CA ARG A 420 2.94 -24.28 -25.82
C ARG A 420 2.25 -23.44 -26.89
N LYS A 421 2.90 -23.35 -28.05
CA LYS A 421 2.26 -22.84 -29.28
C LYS A 421 1.03 -23.67 -29.65
N ALA A 422 0.05 -23.00 -30.22
CA ALA A 422 -1.08 -23.70 -30.83
C ALA A 422 -0.60 -24.65 -31.92
N GLY A 423 -1.00 -25.92 -31.83
CA GLY A 423 -0.64 -26.95 -32.79
C GLY A 423 0.61 -27.79 -32.44
N CYS A 424 1.26 -27.50 -31.32
CA CYS A 424 2.24 -28.37 -30.68
C CYS A 424 1.59 -29.25 -29.59
#